data_f8e1eed1fe07a84222b0bd5c3dd71171
#
_entry.id   f8e1eed1fe07a84222b0bd5c3dd71171
#
_cell.length_a   1.000
_cell.length_b   1.000
_cell.length_c   1.000
_cell.angle_alpha   90.00
_cell.angle_beta   90.00
_cell.angle_gamma   90.00
#
_symmetry.space_group_name_H-M   'P 1'
#
loop_
_entity.id
_entity.type
_entity.pdbx_description
1 polymer ?
#
loop_
_entity_poly.entity_id
_entity_poly.type
_entity_poly.pdbx_seq_one_letter_code
_entity_poly.pdbx_strand_id
1 'polypeptide(L)'
;MEAVSRYYSVSVQDMVGQSRVREILIPRQIAMQLLKKYLRMSYVRIGEVFENRDHTTVMNAVEKIEERMQMDPQMLREVRSLEKELDFV
;
A
#
# COMPACT_ATOMS: atom_id res chain seq x y z
N MET A 1 2.84 7.72 2.84
CA MET A 1 1.42 7.36 3.07
C MET A 1 0.45 8.50 2.84
N GLU A 2 0.89 9.74 2.96
CA GLU A 2 0.00 10.88 2.74
C GLU A 2 -0.51 10.95 1.30
N ALA A 3 0.33 10.63 0.32
CA ALA A 3 -0.09 10.64 -1.08
C ALA A 3 -1.19 9.61 -1.34
N VAL A 4 -1.04 8.40 -0.78
CA VAL A 4 -2.06 7.35 -0.91
C VAL A 4 -3.35 7.80 -0.21
N SER A 5 -3.21 8.39 0.97
CA SER A 5 -4.35 8.93 1.73
C SER A 5 -5.15 9.94 0.89
N ARG A 6 -4.45 10.88 0.26
CA ARG A 6 -5.10 11.90 -0.57
C ARG A 6 -5.75 11.29 -1.82
N TYR A 7 -5.03 10.41 -2.48
CA TYR A 7 -5.50 9.82 -3.73
C TYR A 7 -6.82 9.05 -3.55
N TYR A 8 -6.94 8.32 -2.45
CA TYR A 8 -8.11 7.48 -2.18
C TYR A 8 -9.09 8.11 -1.18
N SER A 9 -8.80 9.31 -0.68
CA SER A 9 -9.64 9.99 0.32
C SER A 9 -9.86 9.13 1.57
N VAL A 10 -8.79 8.50 2.04
CA VAL A 10 -8.79 7.66 3.24
C VAL A 10 -7.76 8.23 4.20
N SER A 11 -8.12 8.42 5.48
CA SER A 11 -7.18 8.97 6.44
C SER A 11 -6.01 8.02 6.67
N VAL A 12 -4.84 8.59 6.98
CA VAL A 12 -3.66 7.78 7.34
C VAL A 12 -3.98 6.91 8.55
N GLN A 13 -4.70 7.45 9.52
CA GLN A 13 -5.08 6.72 10.73
C GLN A 13 -5.90 5.48 10.40
N ASP A 14 -6.88 5.60 9.50
CA ASP A 14 -7.69 4.46 9.06
C ASP A 14 -6.85 3.45 8.28
N MET A 15 -5.94 3.96 7.44
CA MET A 15 -5.08 3.11 6.62
C MET A 15 -4.17 2.22 7.47
N VAL A 16 -3.53 2.79 8.51
CA VAL A 16 -2.65 2.01 9.38
C VAL A 16 -3.42 1.17 10.39
N GLY A 17 -4.70 1.46 10.62
CA GLY A 17 -5.52 0.83 11.64
C GLY A 17 -5.97 -0.58 11.27
N GLN A 18 -6.94 -1.09 12.02
CA GLN A 18 -7.40 -2.47 11.90
C GLN A 18 -8.67 -2.64 11.05
N SER A 19 -9.14 -1.55 10.42
CA SER A 19 -10.35 -1.61 9.61
C SER A 19 -10.21 -2.63 8.48
N ARG A 20 -11.27 -3.39 8.23
CA ARG A 20 -11.36 -4.34 7.12
C ARG A 20 -12.29 -3.85 6.03
N VAL A 21 -12.71 -2.59 6.09
CA VAL A 21 -13.54 -1.99 5.06
C VAL A 21 -12.78 -1.99 3.75
N ARG A 22 -13.45 -2.40 2.67
CA ARG A 22 -12.80 -2.60 1.37
C ARG A 22 -12.18 -1.32 0.83
N GLU A 23 -12.81 -0.18 1.04
CA GLU A 23 -12.35 1.13 0.60
C GLU A 23 -11.02 1.52 1.26
N ILE A 24 -10.69 0.88 2.37
CA ILE A 24 -9.44 1.11 3.11
C ILE A 24 -8.43 0.02 2.79
N LEU A 25 -8.88 -1.20 2.54
CA LEU A 25 -8.02 -2.35 2.33
C LEU A 25 -7.07 -2.16 1.14
N ILE A 26 -7.59 -1.77 -0.01
CA ILE A 26 -6.78 -1.60 -1.22
C ILE A 26 -5.76 -0.47 -1.06
N PRO A 27 -6.15 0.73 -0.60
CA PRO A 27 -5.16 1.78 -0.32
C PRO A 27 -4.07 1.35 0.65
N ARG A 28 -4.43 0.61 1.69
CA ARG A 28 -3.45 0.07 2.66
C ARG A 28 -2.45 -0.85 1.99
N GLN A 29 -2.93 -1.77 1.17
CA GLN A 29 -2.07 -2.73 0.47
C GLN A 29 -1.14 -2.02 -0.51
N ILE A 30 -1.64 -1.00 -1.20
CA ILE A 30 -0.81 -0.20 -2.11
C ILE A 30 0.26 0.55 -1.32
N ALA A 31 -0.09 1.12 -0.17
CA ALA A 31 0.89 1.80 0.69
C ALA A 31 2.00 0.85 1.12
N MET A 32 1.65 -0.37 1.51
CA MET A 32 2.64 -1.38 1.88
C MET A 32 3.57 -1.71 0.71
N GLN A 33 3.01 -1.86 -0.48
CA GLN A 33 3.79 -2.16 -1.67
C GLN A 33 4.77 -1.04 -2.00
N LEU A 34 4.33 0.22 -1.89
CA LEU A 34 5.19 1.36 -2.16
C LEU A 34 6.33 1.47 -1.14
N LEU A 35 6.05 1.22 0.13
CA LEU A 35 7.08 1.22 1.17
C LEU A 35 8.12 0.13 0.91
N LYS A 36 7.68 -1.05 0.50
CA LYS A 36 8.58 -2.15 0.19
C LYS A 36 9.46 -1.82 -1.02
N LYS A 37 8.85 -1.34 -2.08
CA LYS A 37 9.56 -1.13 -3.35
C LYS A 37 10.53 0.05 -3.29
N TYR A 38 10.10 1.18 -2.74
CA TYR A 38 10.86 2.42 -2.86
C TYR A 38 11.68 2.77 -1.63
N LEU A 39 11.20 2.43 -0.43
CA LEU A 39 11.96 2.65 0.79
C LEU A 39 12.69 1.39 1.24
N ARG A 40 12.49 0.28 0.55
CA ARG A 40 13.17 -1.00 0.80
C ARG A 40 13.01 -1.47 2.24
N MET A 41 11.90 -1.16 2.84
CA MET A 41 11.60 -1.59 4.21
C MET A 41 11.35 -3.10 4.23
N SER A 42 11.78 -3.76 5.31
CA SER A 42 11.47 -5.18 5.49
C SER A 42 9.98 -5.36 5.76
N TYR A 43 9.46 -6.55 5.49
CA TYR A 43 8.06 -6.86 5.79
C TYR A 43 7.75 -6.69 7.28
N VAL A 44 8.70 -7.05 8.14
CA VAL A 44 8.55 -6.87 9.60
C VAL A 44 8.40 -5.39 9.94
N ARG A 45 9.28 -4.56 9.36
CA ARG A 45 9.25 -3.12 9.64
C ARG A 45 7.96 -2.48 9.15
N ILE A 46 7.51 -2.86 7.95
CA ILE A 46 6.24 -2.37 7.42
C ILE A 46 5.10 -2.77 8.36
N GLY A 47 5.11 -4.00 8.85
CA GLY A 47 4.11 -4.47 9.80
C GLY A 47 4.04 -3.60 11.04
N GLU A 48 5.21 -3.18 11.56
CA GLU A 48 5.28 -2.29 12.71
C GLU A 48 4.59 -0.94 12.45
N VAL A 49 4.79 -0.40 11.25
CA VAL A 49 4.16 0.87 10.84
C VAL A 49 2.63 0.73 10.82
N PHE A 50 2.13 -0.45 10.47
CA PHE A 50 0.69 -0.71 10.34
C PHE A 50 0.13 -1.41 11.58
N GLU A 51 0.43 -0.88 12.74
CA GLU A 51 -0.08 -1.35 14.05
C GLU A 51 0.31 -2.81 14.33
N ASN A 52 1.58 -3.12 14.13
CA ASN A 52 2.15 -4.44 14.43
C ASN A 52 1.45 -5.58 13.68
N ARG A 53 1.15 -5.36 12.42
CA ARG A 53 0.65 -6.44 11.56
C ARG A 53 1.75 -7.47 11.34
N ASP A 54 1.33 -8.73 11.27
CA ASP A 54 2.22 -9.84 10.99
C ASP A 54 2.92 -9.64 9.65
N HIS A 55 4.23 -9.92 9.61
CA HIS A 55 5.02 -9.75 8.38
C HIS A 55 4.50 -10.63 7.24
N THR A 56 3.91 -11.78 7.54
CA THR A 56 3.34 -12.66 6.50
C THR A 56 2.11 -11.98 5.86
N THR A 57 1.30 -11.31 6.66
CA THR A 57 0.15 -10.55 6.15
C THR A 57 0.62 -9.42 5.23
N VAL A 58 1.69 -8.72 5.62
CA VAL A 58 2.27 -7.65 4.80
C VAL A 58 2.81 -8.21 3.48
N MET A 59 3.55 -9.31 3.56
CA MET A 59 4.11 -9.96 2.37
C MET A 59 3.01 -10.35 1.39
N ASN A 60 1.94 -10.96 1.89
CA ASN A 60 0.81 -11.36 1.04
C ASN A 60 0.14 -10.14 0.41
N ALA A 61 0.01 -9.04 1.14
CA ALA A 61 -0.60 -7.81 0.62
C ALA A 61 0.25 -7.22 -0.51
N VAL A 62 1.56 -7.14 -0.32
CA VAL A 62 2.49 -6.62 -1.33
C VAL A 62 2.44 -7.50 -2.59
N GLU A 63 2.52 -8.80 -2.43
CA GLU A 63 2.50 -9.74 -3.56
C GLU A 63 1.18 -9.65 -4.33
N LYS A 64 0.08 -9.51 -3.61
CA LYS A 64 -1.25 -9.39 -4.22
C LYS A 64 -1.37 -8.13 -5.08
N ILE A 65 -0.87 -7.00 -4.60
CA ILE A 65 -0.88 -5.77 -5.39
C ILE A 65 0.02 -5.91 -6.62
N GLU A 66 1.19 -6.49 -6.48
CA GLU A 66 2.11 -6.68 -7.61
C GLU A 66 1.50 -7.59 -8.66
N GLU A 67 0.83 -8.65 -8.24
CA GLU A 67 0.12 -9.54 -9.15
C GLU A 67 -1.00 -8.81 -9.87
N ARG A 68 -1.79 -8.03 -9.15
CA ARG A 68 -2.90 -7.27 -9.74
C ARG A 68 -2.40 -6.22 -10.73
N MET A 69 -1.25 -5.62 -10.48
CA MET A 69 -0.66 -4.67 -11.43
C MET A 69 -0.35 -5.31 -12.78
N GLN A 70 0.00 -6.60 -12.77
CA GLN A 70 0.28 -7.32 -14.01
C GLN A 70 -0.99 -7.71 -14.76
N MET A 71 -2.09 -7.92 -14.05
CA MET A 71 -3.31 -8.46 -14.63
C MET A 71 -4.41 -7.41 -14.85
N ASP A 72 -4.35 -6.30 -14.12
CA ASP A 72 -5.38 -5.26 -14.13
C ASP A 72 -4.77 -3.93 -14.56
N PRO A 73 -5.01 -3.48 -15.82
CA PRO A 73 -4.46 -2.20 -16.29
C PRO A 73 -4.87 -1.01 -15.44
N GLN A 74 -6.05 -1.04 -14.85
CA GLN A 74 -6.51 0.04 -13.99
C GLN A 74 -5.66 0.12 -12.72
N MET A 75 -5.40 -1.01 -12.07
CA MET A 75 -4.54 -1.04 -10.89
C MET A 75 -3.14 -0.53 -11.22
N LEU A 76 -2.60 -0.95 -12.35
CA LEU A 76 -1.30 -0.48 -12.79
C LEU A 76 -1.27 1.04 -12.95
N ARG A 77 -2.31 1.61 -13.58
CA ARG A 77 -2.39 3.07 -13.76
C ARG A 77 -2.48 3.80 -12.43
N GLU A 78 -3.27 3.29 -11.48
CA GLU A 78 -3.41 3.92 -10.17
C GLU A 78 -2.08 3.95 -9.42
N VAL A 79 -1.38 2.82 -9.40
CA VAL A 79 -0.08 2.74 -8.72
C VAL A 79 0.94 3.64 -9.42
N ARG A 80 0.98 3.66 -10.74
CA ARG A 80 1.90 4.52 -11.49
C ARG A 80 1.63 6.01 -11.23
N SER A 81 0.36 6.38 -11.12
CA SER A 81 0.00 7.77 -10.79
C SER A 81 0.51 8.16 -9.40
N LEU A 82 0.40 7.24 -8.44
CA LEU A 82 0.91 7.47 -7.09
C LEU A 82 2.43 7.58 -7.07
N GLU A 83 3.11 6.75 -7.86
CA GLU A 83 4.58 6.82 -7.97
C GLU A 83 5.04 8.18 -8.47
N LYS A 84 4.35 8.73 -9.46
CA LYS A 84 4.66 10.06 -9.98
C LYS A 84 4.43 11.14 -8.92
N GLU A 85 3.34 11.06 -8.19
CA GLU A 85 3.01 12.01 -7.13
C GLU A 85 4.06 12.00 -6.03
N LEU A 86 4.66 10.84 -5.76
CA LEU A 86 5.69 10.68 -4.75
C LEU A 86 7.11 10.99 -5.26
N ASP A 87 7.23 11.37 -6.53
CA ASP A 87 8.53 11.69 -7.13
C ASP A 87 9.52 10.52 -7.16
N PHE A 88 9.02 9.30 -7.26
CA PHE A 88 9.88 8.14 -7.36
C PHE A 88 10.22 7.77 -8.80
N VAL A 89 9.65 8.47 -9.75
CA VAL A 89 9.84 8.19 -11.17
C VAL A 89 10.33 9.43 -11.90
#